data_d7d3273444ae0681c60c61c4a4276308
#
_entry.id   d7d3273444ae0681c60c61c4a4276308
#
_cell.length_a   1.000
_cell.length_b   1.000
_cell.length_c   1.000
_cell.angle_alpha   90.00
_cell.angle_beta   90.00
_cell.angle_gamma   90.00
#
_symmetry.space_group_name_H-M   'P 1'
#
loop_
_entity.id
_entity.type
_entity.pdbx_description
1 polymer ?
#
loop_
_entity_poly.entity_id
_entity_poly.type
_entity_poly.pdbx_seq_one_letter_code
_entity_poly.pdbx_strand_id
1 'polypeptide(L)'
;CDEFYSSDIDIDTIPDKYKIPFQWNRCKLTEEDLNYLRGLPYCYEFYMSGRLIRLFHAHQERIDKFAGNIDKLEKLYELFLPSDNTISDLKADIVIYGHIHTQYVQRIYNRTIINVGSVGNSIDVIRNDDKDGNVKNTTCANYVILTGVYNSTDVNNKISYELVSIPYDIEKELDNNKDNYDLEAYREELLSGKYRNMEKVYASFEGRGIDKDKV
;
A
#
# COMPACT_ATOMS: atom_id res chain seq x y z
N CYS A 1 -1.03 -9.39 -0.40
CA CYS A 1 -2.51 -9.32 -0.52
C CYS A 1 -2.95 -9.44 -1.98
N ASP A 2 -2.32 -8.72 -2.91
CA ASP A 2 -2.77 -8.64 -4.30
C ASP A 2 -2.70 -9.99 -5.04
N GLU A 3 -1.70 -10.81 -4.71
CA GLU A 3 -1.52 -12.15 -5.29
C GLU A 3 -2.66 -13.10 -4.90
N PHE A 4 -3.22 -12.96 -3.69
CA PHE A 4 -4.33 -13.80 -3.22
C PHE A 4 -5.66 -13.50 -3.91
N TYR A 5 -5.87 -12.26 -4.38
CA TYR A 5 -7.14 -11.87 -5.00
C TYR A 5 -7.08 -11.88 -6.53
N SER A 6 -5.88 -11.92 -7.10
CA SER A 6 -5.67 -11.93 -8.56
C SER A 6 -5.73 -13.33 -9.19
N SER A 7 -5.69 -14.40 -8.39
CA SER A 7 -5.69 -15.80 -8.87
C SER A 7 -6.84 -16.62 -8.27
N ASP A 8 -7.22 -17.70 -8.95
CA ASP A 8 -8.13 -18.71 -8.38
C ASP A 8 -7.33 -19.56 -7.38
N ILE A 9 -7.37 -19.16 -6.12
CA ILE A 9 -6.65 -19.85 -5.05
C ILE A 9 -7.59 -20.81 -4.36
N ASP A 10 -7.15 -22.07 -4.24
CA ASP A 10 -7.77 -23.03 -3.36
C ASP A 10 -7.52 -22.60 -1.89
N ILE A 11 -8.60 -22.29 -1.16
CA ILE A 11 -8.54 -21.83 0.22
C ILE A 11 -7.81 -22.80 1.15
N ASP A 12 -7.81 -24.09 0.82
CA ASP A 12 -7.13 -25.10 1.61
C ASP A 12 -5.60 -24.99 1.51
N THR A 13 -5.08 -24.30 0.48
CA THR A 13 -3.65 -24.02 0.32
C THR A 13 -3.18 -22.78 1.09
N ILE A 14 -4.11 -21.95 1.55
CA ILE A 14 -3.81 -20.73 2.31
C ILE A 14 -3.44 -21.10 3.75
N PRO A 15 -2.33 -20.58 4.31
CA PRO A 15 -2.03 -20.77 5.73
C PRO A 15 -3.18 -20.28 6.62
N ASP A 16 -3.51 -21.02 7.67
CA ASP A 16 -4.70 -20.79 8.52
C ASP A 16 -4.84 -19.36 9.02
N LYS A 17 -3.72 -18.73 9.39
CA LYS A 17 -3.70 -17.34 9.84
C LYS A 17 -4.19 -16.31 8.81
N TYR A 18 -4.20 -16.65 7.52
CA TYR A 18 -4.67 -15.77 6.45
C TYR A 18 -6.08 -16.11 5.95
N LYS A 19 -6.65 -17.27 6.35
CA LYS A 19 -7.95 -17.72 5.84
C LYS A 19 -9.08 -16.75 6.17
N ILE A 20 -9.17 -16.28 7.42
CA ILE A 20 -10.21 -15.34 7.86
C ILE A 20 -10.09 -13.98 7.13
N PRO A 21 -8.92 -13.31 7.10
CA PRO A 21 -8.76 -12.09 6.30
C PRO A 21 -9.08 -12.32 4.83
N PHE A 22 -8.63 -13.42 4.25
CA PHE A 22 -8.92 -13.76 2.86
C PHE A 22 -10.42 -13.87 2.62
N GLN A 23 -11.13 -14.67 3.40
CA GLN A 23 -12.57 -14.85 3.28
C GLN A 23 -13.33 -13.53 3.43
N TRP A 24 -12.99 -12.72 4.44
CA TRP A 24 -13.64 -11.44 4.67
C TRP A 24 -13.51 -10.49 3.48
N ASN A 25 -12.34 -10.42 2.87
CA ASN A 25 -12.14 -9.62 1.66
C ASN A 25 -12.83 -10.25 0.45
N ARG A 26 -12.66 -11.58 0.25
CA ARG A 26 -13.19 -12.29 -0.92
C ARG A 26 -14.71 -12.17 -1.05
N CYS A 27 -15.45 -12.28 0.05
CA CYS A 27 -16.90 -12.19 0.04
C CYS A 27 -17.44 -10.77 -0.26
N LYS A 28 -16.59 -9.75 -0.26
CA LYS A 28 -16.93 -8.36 -0.63
C LYS A 28 -16.66 -8.03 -2.09
N LEU A 29 -15.93 -8.88 -2.79
CA LEU A 29 -15.54 -8.68 -4.18
C LEU A 29 -16.52 -9.40 -5.11
N THR A 30 -16.95 -8.69 -6.16
CA THR A 30 -17.71 -9.28 -7.27
C THR A 30 -16.76 -9.99 -8.24
N GLU A 31 -17.29 -10.79 -9.16
CA GLU A 31 -16.48 -11.36 -10.25
C GLU A 31 -15.91 -10.27 -11.18
N GLU A 32 -16.58 -9.14 -11.32
CA GLU A 32 -16.04 -7.99 -12.08
C GLU A 32 -14.81 -7.41 -11.38
N ASP A 33 -14.85 -7.23 -10.05
CA ASP A 33 -13.73 -6.77 -9.26
C ASP A 33 -12.54 -7.73 -9.35
N LEU A 34 -12.78 -9.02 -9.27
CA LEU A 34 -11.73 -10.04 -9.39
C LEU A 34 -11.10 -10.06 -10.78
N ASN A 35 -11.92 -9.94 -11.84
CA ASN A 35 -11.39 -9.86 -13.19
C ASN A 35 -10.56 -8.60 -13.41
N TYR A 36 -10.97 -7.48 -12.83
CA TYR A 36 -10.16 -6.27 -12.81
C TYR A 36 -8.82 -6.50 -12.10
N LEU A 37 -8.82 -7.06 -10.90
CA LEU A 37 -7.60 -7.33 -10.14
C LEU A 37 -6.65 -8.30 -10.87
N ARG A 38 -7.20 -9.36 -11.49
CA ARG A 38 -6.42 -10.31 -12.31
C ARG A 38 -5.78 -9.65 -13.54
N GLY A 39 -6.39 -8.59 -14.04
CA GLY A 39 -5.89 -7.83 -15.20
C GLY A 39 -4.83 -6.79 -14.85
N LEU A 40 -4.57 -6.51 -13.57
CA LEU A 40 -3.58 -5.53 -13.17
C LEU A 40 -2.14 -6.02 -13.45
N PRO A 41 -1.28 -5.18 -14.04
CA PRO A 41 0.13 -5.51 -14.18
C PRO A 41 0.83 -5.48 -12.82
N TYR A 42 1.81 -6.36 -12.64
CA TYR A 42 2.66 -6.36 -11.44
C TYR A 42 3.45 -5.05 -11.29
N CYS A 43 3.92 -4.52 -12.40
CA CYS A 43 4.68 -3.29 -12.50
C CYS A 43 4.15 -2.47 -13.67
N TYR A 44 4.12 -1.17 -13.52
CA TYR A 44 3.74 -0.25 -14.59
C TYR A 44 4.85 0.77 -14.84
N GLU A 45 5.18 1.01 -16.10
CA GLU A 45 6.23 1.95 -16.49
C GLU A 45 5.73 2.92 -17.56
N PHE A 46 6.14 4.17 -17.44
CA PHE A 46 5.88 5.20 -18.43
C PHE A 46 6.91 6.33 -18.33
N TYR A 47 7.05 7.07 -19.40
CA TYR A 47 7.83 8.31 -19.38
C TYR A 47 6.96 9.51 -18.98
N MET A 48 7.51 10.39 -18.15
CA MET A 48 6.94 11.70 -17.87
C MET A 48 8.05 12.73 -17.76
N SER A 49 8.00 13.77 -18.62
CA SER A 49 8.98 14.87 -18.62
C SER A 49 10.44 14.37 -18.64
N GLY A 50 10.72 13.41 -19.51
CA GLY A 50 12.06 12.84 -19.70
C GLY A 50 12.52 11.89 -18.58
N ARG A 51 11.64 11.47 -17.70
CA ARG A 51 11.96 10.54 -16.61
C ARG A 51 11.21 9.22 -16.80
N LEU A 52 11.92 8.10 -16.70
CA LEU A 52 11.30 6.77 -16.63
C LEU A 52 10.74 6.59 -15.21
N ILE A 53 9.42 6.47 -15.11
CA ILE A 53 8.70 6.25 -13.86
C ILE A 53 8.28 4.80 -13.79
N ARG A 54 8.51 4.17 -12.64
CA ARG A 54 8.13 2.79 -12.36
C ARG A 54 7.26 2.74 -11.13
N LEU A 55 6.09 2.08 -11.28
CA LEU A 55 5.12 1.86 -10.21
C LEU A 55 5.01 0.37 -9.91
N PHE A 56 4.97 0.03 -8.64
CA PHE A 56 4.67 -1.31 -8.12
C PHE A 56 4.12 -1.21 -6.69
N HIS A 57 3.60 -2.30 -6.14
CA HIS A 57 3.03 -2.26 -4.78
C HIS A 57 4.12 -2.22 -3.70
N ALA A 58 4.95 -3.25 -3.61
CA ALA A 58 5.97 -3.41 -2.56
C ALA A 58 7.41 -3.37 -3.09
N HIS A 59 7.69 -4.14 -4.13
CA HIS A 59 9.00 -4.28 -4.76
C HIS A 59 8.83 -4.76 -6.21
N GLN A 60 9.73 -4.34 -7.11
CA GLN A 60 9.65 -4.72 -8.52
C GLN A 60 9.97 -6.20 -8.78
N GLU A 61 10.62 -6.89 -7.87
CA GLU A 61 10.95 -8.30 -8.02
C GLU A 61 9.87 -9.23 -7.46
N ARG A 62 9.44 -8.97 -6.21
CA ARG A 62 8.59 -9.88 -5.46
C ARG A 62 7.71 -9.10 -4.48
N ILE A 63 6.48 -9.55 -4.29
CA ILE A 63 5.50 -8.89 -3.42
C ILE A 63 5.84 -9.03 -1.93
N ASP A 64 6.56 -10.08 -1.54
CA ASP A 64 6.99 -10.33 -0.16
C ASP A 64 8.31 -9.63 0.19
N LYS A 65 8.96 -8.96 -0.77
CA LYS A 65 10.13 -8.11 -0.58
C LYS A 65 9.69 -6.65 -0.50
N PHE A 66 10.25 -5.90 0.40
CA PHE A 66 9.98 -4.46 0.51
C PHE A 66 11.22 -3.71 1.02
N ALA A 67 11.24 -2.41 0.81
CA ALA A 67 12.21 -1.49 1.38
C ALA A 67 11.49 -0.29 1.98
N GLY A 68 11.95 0.19 3.11
CA GLY A 68 11.42 1.34 3.83
C GLY A 68 12.43 2.47 3.94
N ASN A 69 11.98 3.66 4.30
CA ASN A 69 12.80 4.88 4.38
C ASN A 69 14.00 4.80 5.35
N ILE A 70 14.00 3.81 6.25
CA ILE A 70 15.08 3.57 7.23
C ILE A 70 16.07 2.49 6.79
N ASP A 71 15.83 1.85 5.65
CA ASP A 71 16.71 0.81 5.13
C ASP A 71 18.04 1.40 4.61
N LYS A 72 19.04 0.53 4.47
CA LYS A 72 20.34 0.90 3.91
C LYS A 72 20.19 1.37 2.46
N LEU A 73 21.07 2.28 2.08
CA LEU A 73 21.06 2.91 0.76
C LEU A 73 21.10 1.90 -0.40
N GLU A 74 21.87 0.82 -0.24
CA GLU A 74 22.00 -0.24 -1.24
C GLU A 74 20.66 -0.92 -1.49
N LYS A 75 19.92 -1.27 -0.43
CA LYS A 75 18.61 -1.89 -0.50
C LYS A 75 17.59 -0.96 -1.16
N LEU A 76 17.62 0.32 -0.83
CA LEU A 76 16.77 1.33 -1.45
C LEU A 76 17.12 1.53 -2.93
N TYR A 77 18.40 1.42 -3.29
CA TYR A 77 18.82 1.55 -4.67
C TYR A 77 18.35 0.39 -5.56
N GLU A 78 18.17 -0.80 -4.99
CA GLU A 78 17.64 -1.96 -5.71
C GLU A 78 16.27 -1.68 -6.35
N LEU A 79 15.43 -0.83 -5.74
CA LEU A 79 14.11 -0.48 -6.26
C LEU A 79 14.14 0.14 -7.68
N PHE A 80 15.26 0.73 -8.07
CA PHE A 80 15.43 1.32 -9.40
C PHE A 80 15.86 0.31 -10.47
N LEU A 81 16.34 -0.86 -10.06
CA LEU A 81 16.88 -1.85 -10.98
C LEU A 81 15.74 -2.55 -11.73
N PRO A 82 15.97 -3.01 -12.97
CA PRO A 82 15.03 -3.88 -13.65
C PRO A 82 14.96 -5.26 -12.99
N SER A 83 13.88 -5.97 -13.25
CA SER A 83 13.65 -7.38 -12.87
C SER A 83 12.80 -8.06 -13.94
N ASP A 84 12.54 -9.36 -13.78
CA ASP A 84 11.68 -10.11 -14.70
C ASP A 84 10.23 -9.58 -14.75
N ASN A 85 9.80 -8.83 -13.73
CA ASN A 85 8.47 -8.22 -13.65
C ASN A 85 8.42 -6.78 -14.19
N THR A 86 9.55 -6.18 -14.58
CA THR A 86 9.58 -4.84 -15.15
C THR A 86 9.34 -4.85 -16.65
N ILE A 87 8.79 -3.75 -17.17
CA ILE A 87 8.49 -3.63 -18.62
C ILE A 87 9.78 -3.42 -19.42
N SER A 88 10.74 -2.71 -18.85
CA SER A 88 12.01 -2.39 -19.50
C SER A 88 13.22 -2.87 -18.70
N ASP A 89 14.34 -3.09 -19.38
CA ASP A 89 15.64 -3.40 -18.79
C ASP A 89 16.37 -2.14 -18.29
N LEU A 90 15.69 -1.00 -18.24
CA LEU A 90 16.27 0.27 -17.83
C LEU A 90 16.14 0.48 -16.32
N LYS A 91 17.06 1.25 -15.76
CA LYS A 91 16.92 1.75 -14.38
C LYS A 91 15.92 2.89 -14.35
N ALA A 92 14.90 2.80 -13.51
CA ALA A 92 13.93 3.86 -13.34
C ALA A 92 14.58 5.14 -12.77
N ASP A 93 14.11 6.32 -13.19
CA ASP A 93 14.52 7.61 -12.63
C ASP A 93 13.70 7.97 -11.40
N ILE A 94 12.43 7.59 -11.40
CA ILE A 94 11.50 7.77 -10.30
C ILE A 94 10.81 6.43 -10.03
N VAL A 95 10.84 5.99 -8.79
CA VAL A 95 10.09 4.83 -8.30
C VAL A 95 8.98 5.32 -7.40
N ILE A 96 7.77 4.79 -7.63
CA ILE A 96 6.58 5.09 -6.83
C ILE A 96 6.02 3.77 -6.34
N TYR A 97 5.83 3.64 -5.03
CA TYR A 97 5.35 2.40 -4.41
C TYR A 97 4.54 2.68 -3.12
N GLY A 98 3.87 1.67 -2.61
CA GLY A 98 3.05 1.73 -1.40
C GLY A 98 3.55 0.81 -0.28
N HIS A 99 2.72 -0.13 0.14
CA HIS A 99 2.99 -1.26 1.05
C HIS A 99 3.32 -0.89 2.50
N ILE A 100 4.29 -0.01 2.74
CA ILE A 100 4.75 0.33 4.10
C ILE A 100 3.87 1.39 4.80
N HIS A 101 2.90 1.95 4.09
CA HIS A 101 1.92 2.93 4.56
C HIS A 101 2.50 4.25 5.13
N THR A 102 3.81 4.45 5.06
CA THR A 102 4.48 5.71 5.43
C THR A 102 4.72 6.54 4.19
N GLN A 103 4.13 7.74 4.13
CA GLN A 103 4.33 8.63 2.99
C GLN A 103 5.69 9.33 3.09
N TYR A 104 6.52 9.23 2.05
CA TYR A 104 7.80 9.95 2.00
C TYR A 104 8.34 10.11 0.59
N VAL A 105 9.27 11.05 0.45
CA VAL A 105 10.10 11.23 -0.75
C VAL A 105 11.56 11.19 -0.32
N GLN A 106 12.36 10.43 -1.04
CA GLN A 106 13.79 10.34 -0.81
C GLN A 106 14.56 10.42 -2.13
N ARG A 107 15.62 11.19 -2.16
CA ARG A 107 16.54 11.22 -3.30
C ARG A 107 17.77 10.38 -2.99
N ILE A 108 18.08 9.50 -3.93
CA ILE A 108 19.26 8.63 -3.88
C ILE A 108 20.04 8.85 -5.15
N TYR A 109 21.24 9.46 -5.02
CA TYR A 109 22.00 9.96 -6.16
C TYR A 109 21.13 10.93 -6.99
N ASN A 110 20.92 10.63 -8.26
CA ASN A 110 20.08 11.44 -9.17
C ASN A 110 18.66 10.89 -9.35
N ARG A 111 18.24 9.92 -8.52
CA ARG A 111 16.96 9.23 -8.63
C ARG A 111 16.05 9.55 -7.46
N THR A 112 14.76 9.36 -7.62
CA THR A 112 13.76 9.69 -6.60
C THR A 112 12.93 8.46 -6.25
N ILE A 113 12.79 8.19 -4.96
CA ILE A 113 11.84 7.24 -4.41
C ILE A 113 10.67 8.02 -3.82
N ILE A 114 9.46 7.58 -4.11
CA ILE A 114 8.22 8.11 -3.54
C ILE A 114 7.43 6.93 -2.99
N ASN A 115 7.17 6.93 -1.69
CA ASN A 115 6.14 6.09 -1.12
C ASN A 115 4.86 6.91 -0.99
N VAL A 116 3.76 6.40 -1.52
CA VAL A 116 2.49 7.14 -1.56
C VAL A 116 1.76 7.15 -0.22
N GLY A 117 2.22 6.37 0.75
CA GLY A 117 1.49 6.14 2.00
C GLY A 117 0.31 5.20 1.81
N SER A 118 -0.75 5.43 2.53
CA SER A 118 -1.99 4.64 2.45
C SER A 118 -3.22 5.56 2.51
N VAL A 119 -4.23 5.23 1.72
CA VAL A 119 -5.51 5.93 1.79
C VAL A 119 -6.35 5.42 2.97
N GLY A 120 -6.30 4.10 3.23
CA GLY A 120 -7.19 3.46 4.20
C GLY A 120 -6.62 3.37 5.62
N ASN A 121 -5.31 3.16 5.78
CA ASN A 121 -4.67 3.05 7.09
C ASN A 121 -3.22 3.54 7.05
N SER A 122 -3.05 4.82 6.84
CA SER A 122 -1.73 5.45 6.97
C SER A 122 -1.19 5.26 8.40
N ILE A 123 0.10 4.99 8.51
CA ILE A 123 0.81 5.01 9.79
C ILE A 123 1.42 6.39 10.11
N ASP A 124 1.19 7.35 9.22
CA ASP A 124 1.54 8.74 9.46
C ASP A 124 0.48 9.38 10.37
N VAL A 125 0.92 9.93 11.49
CA VAL A 125 0.06 10.48 12.53
C VAL A 125 0.15 11.98 12.51
N ILE A 126 -1.00 12.64 12.40
CA ILE A 126 -1.10 14.07 12.69
C ILE A 126 -1.38 14.21 14.18
N ARG A 127 -0.47 14.92 14.86
CA ARG A 127 -0.67 15.33 16.24
C ARG A 127 -1.71 16.46 16.25
N ASN A 128 -2.79 16.21 16.96
CA ASN A 128 -3.81 17.22 17.23
C ASN A 128 -3.92 17.40 18.75
N ASP A 129 -3.43 18.54 19.26
CA ASP A 129 -3.59 18.89 20.66
C ASP A 129 -4.98 19.54 20.81
N ASP A 130 -5.83 18.95 21.63
CA ASP A 130 -7.11 19.57 21.97
C ASP A 130 -6.91 20.81 22.87
N LYS A 131 -7.99 21.58 23.08
CA LYS A 131 -7.94 22.81 23.88
C LYS A 131 -7.56 22.56 25.36
N ASP A 132 -7.66 21.32 25.82
CA ASP A 132 -7.37 20.89 27.18
C ASP A 132 -5.95 20.32 27.31
N GLY A 133 -5.17 20.34 26.21
CA GLY A 133 -3.80 19.86 26.17
C GLY A 133 -3.66 18.34 26.02
N ASN A 134 -4.76 17.62 25.75
CA ASN A 134 -4.69 16.21 25.44
C ASN A 134 -4.22 16.01 24.01
N VAL A 135 -3.27 15.09 23.84
CA VAL A 135 -2.77 14.73 22.51
C VAL A 135 -3.74 13.73 21.87
N LYS A 136 -4.43 14.18 20.84
CA LYS A 136 -5.25 13.31 20.00
C LYS A 136 -4.53 13.10 18.66
N ASN A 137 -3.98 11.92 18.46
CA ASN A 137 -3.43 11.55 17.17
C ASN A 137 -4.54 11.08 16.24
N THR A 138 -4.40 11.36 14.97
CA THR A 138 -5.29 10.85 13.91
C THR A 138 -4.48 10.51 12.67
N THR A 139 -4.88 9.45 11.98
CA THR A 139 -4.34 9.12 10.66
C THR A 139 -5.02 9.93 9.57
N CYS A 140 -4.40 9.96 8.40
CA CYS A 140 -4.92 10.64 7.22
C CYS A 140 -4.94 9.70 6.02
N ALA A 141 -5.79 9.97 5.06
CA ALA A 141 -5.68 9.40 3.73
C ALA A 141 -4.54 10.08 2.98
N ASN A 142 -3.52 9.31 2.61
CA ASN A 142 -2.34 9.81 1.91
C ASN A 142 -2.35 9.38 0.45
N TYR A 143 -1.99 10.31 -0.42
CA TYR A 143 -1.74 10.05 -1.84
C TYR A 143 -0.73 11.03 -2.42
N VAL A 144 -0.31 10.79 -3.67
CA VAL A 144 0.66 11.64 -4.36
C VAL A 144 0.07 12.12 -5.68
N ILE A 145 0.22 13.41 -5.96
CA ILE A 145 -0.06 13.98 -7.28
C ILE A 145 1.27 14.17 -8.01
N LEU A 146 1.37 13.53 -9.17
CA LEU A 146 2.49 13.69 -10.08
C LEU A 146 2.05 14.58 -11.25
N THR A 147 2.77 15.67 -11.49
CA THR A 147 2.47 16.61 -12.57
C THR A 147 3.65 16.73 -13.54
N GLY A 148 3.37 16.52 -14.83
CA GLY A 148 4.37 16.58 -15.89
C GLY A 148 3.76 16.34 -17.25
N VAL A 149 4.59 16.25 -18.28
CA VAL A 149 4.16 15.93 -19.66
C VAL A 149 4.22 14.42 -19.84
N TYR A 150 3.05 13.79 -19.87
CA TYR A 150 2.90 12.33 -20.01
C TYR A 150 3.46 11.83 -21.34
N ASN A 151 4.12 10.68 -21.33
CA ASN A 151 4.80 10.04 -22.46
C ASN A 151 5.89 10.91 -23.15
N SER A 152 6.36 11.97 -22.47
CA SER A 152 7.47 12.78 -22.98
C SER A 152 8.81 12.26 -22.49
N THR A 153 9.75 12.07 -23.41
CA THR A 153 11.16 11.77 -23.13
C THR A 153 12.02 13.05 -23.05
N ASP A 154 11.44 14.22 -23.27
CA ASP A 154 12.15 15.51 -23.20
C ASP A 154 12.46 15.87 -21.76
N VAL A 155 13.75 15.87 -21.41
CA VAL A 155 14.26 16.18 -20.06
C VAL A 155 14.12 17.66 -19.66
N ASN A 156 13.81 18.55 -20.62
CA ASN A 156 13.60 19.96 -20.35
C ASN A 156 12.21 20.26 -19.79
N ASN A 157 11.29 19.30 -19.89
CA ASN A 157 9.96 19.45 -19.33
C ASN A 157 10.00 19.41 -17.79
N LYS A 158 9.22 20.28 -17.17
CA LYS A 158 9.03 20.28 -15.72
C LYS A 158 8.34 19.01 -15.26
N ILE A 159 8.80 18.46 -14.15
CA ILE A 159 8.11 17.45 -13.36
C ILE A 159 8.03 17.92 -11.91
N SER A 160 6.90 17.70 -11.27
CA SER A 160 6.71 17.95 -9.84
C SER A 160 5.85 16.87 -9.21
N TYR A 161 5.98 16.71 -7.91
CA TYR A 161 5.16 15.81 -7.10
C TYR A 161 4.73 16.53 -5.84
N GLU A 162 3.51 16.26 -5.42
CA GLU A 162 2.88 16.81 -4.23
C GLU A 162 2.44 15.66 -3.34
N LEU A 163 2.87 15.65 -2.08
CA LEU A 163 2.41 14.74 -1.04
C LEU A 163 1.15 15.33 -0.44
N VAL A 164 0.05 14.59 -0.47
CA VAL A 164 -1.24 15.05 0.02
C VAL A 164 -1.67 14.15 1.17
N SER A 165 -2.09 14.78 2.27
CA SER A 165 -2.65 14.12 3.46
C SER A 165 -3.99 14.76 3.79
N ILE A 166 -5.07 13.97 3.78
CA ILE A 166 -6.43 14.44 4.03
C ILE A 166 -6.97 13.76 5.28
N PRO A 167 -7.32 14.51 6.33
CA PRO A 167 -8.07 13.96 7.46
C PRO A 167 -9.43 13.43 7.01
N TYR A 168 -9.88 12.34 7.60
CA TYR A 168 -11.19 11.76 7.36
C TYR A 168 -11.88 11.35 8.66
N ASP A 169 -13.16 11.06 8.58
CA ASP A 169 -13.97 10.64 9.74
C ASP A 169 -13.74 9.16 10.05
N ILE A 170 -12.82 8.91 10.99
CA ILE A 170 -12.44 7.56 11.42
C ILE A 170 -13.63 6.80 12.03
N GLU A 171 -14.50 7.46 12.80
CA GLU A 171 -15.65 6.80 13.41
C GLU A 171 -16.64 6.34 12.34
N LYS A 172 -16.88 7.16 11.31
CA LYS A 172 -17.70 6.76 10.18
C LYS A 172 -17.08 5.60 9.38
N GLU A 173 -15.75 5.59 9.22
CA GLU A 173 -15.03 4.47 8.58
C GLU A 173 -15.21 3.18 9.37
N LEU A 174 -15.08 3.24 10.70
CA LEU A 174 -15.27 2.10 11.58
C LEU A 174 -16.73 1.60 11.58
N ASP A 175 -17.70 2.51 11.55
CA ASP A 175 -19.11 2.16 11.43
C ASP A 175 -19.44 1.46 10.11
N ASN A 176 -18.83 1.89 9.02
CA ASN A 176 -18.98 1.26 7.71
C ASN A 176 -18.33 -0.15 7.65
N ASN A 177 -17.34 -0.40 8.49
CA ASN A 177 -16.58 -1.64 8.56
C ASN A 177 -16.78 -2.42 9.86
N LYS A 178 -17.93 -2.26 10.53
CA LYS A 178 -18.24 -2.96 11.80
C LYS A 178 -18.27 -4.49 11.70
N ASP A 179 -18.33 -5.04 10.50
CA ASP A 179 -18.17 -6.46 10.18
C ASP A 179 -16.72 -6.88 9.95
N ASN A 180 -15.75 -5.96 10.14
CA ASN A 180 -14.33 -6.28 10.00
C ASN A 180 -13.93 -7.44 10.91
N TYR A 181 -13.16 -8.37 10.38
CA TYR A 181 -12.72 -9.57 11.08
C TYR A 181 -11.94 -9.27 12.38
N ASP A 182 -11.37 -8.08 12.51
CA ASP A 182 -10.69 -7.58 13.71
C ASP A 182 -10.87 -6.06 13.87
N LEU A 183 -12.12 -5.67 14.14
CA LEU A 183 -12.51 -4.26 14.23
C LEU A 183 -11.74 -3.50 15.32
N GLU A 184 -11.46 -4.15 16.45
CA GLU A 184 -10.77 -3.50 17.57
C GLU A 184 -9.32 -3.15 17.23
N ALA A 185 -8.59 -4.10 16.64
CA ALA A 185 -7.23 -3.84 16.17
C ALA A 185 -7.19 -2.83 15.03
N TYR A 186 -8.19 -2.84 14.13
CA TYR A 186 -8.33 -1.85 13.08
C TYR A 186 -8.57 -0.44 13.65
N ARG A 187 -9.45 -0.33 14.65
CA ARG A 187 -9.68 0.92 15.40
C ARG A 187 -8.40 1.45 16.03
N GLU A 188 -7.66 0.58 16.75
CA GLU A 188 -6.40 0.98 17.38
C GLU A 188 -5.39 1.49 16.35
N GLU A 189 -5.28 0.82 15.21
CA GLU A 189 -4.39 1.21 14.11
C GLU A 189 -4.73 2.59 13.56
N LEU A 190 -6.00 2.86 13.25
CA LEU A 190 -6.44 4.15 12.73
C LEU A 190 -6.27 5.31 13.73
N LEU A 191 -6.49 5.06 15.02
CA LEU A 191 -6.37 6.08 16.06
C LEU A 191 -4.94 6.33 16.51
N SER A 192 -4.05 5.35 16.38
CA SER A 192 -2.67 5.47 16.86
C SER A 192 -1.65 5.75 15.75
N GLY A 193 -1.98 5.45 14.49
CA GLY A 193 -1.03 5.46 13.40
C GLY A 193 0.06 4.40 13.52
N LYS A 194 -0.19 3.33 14.25
CA LYS A 194 0.74 2.21 14.44
C LYS A 194 0.18 0.96 13.79
N TYR A 195 1.03 0.18 13.17
CA TYR A 195 0.62 -1.15 12.72
C TYR A 195 0.09 -1.97 13.88
N ARG A 196 -1.03 -2.65 13.63
CA ARG A 196 -1.59 -3.62 14.56
C ARG A 196 -0.58 -4.75 14.84
N ASN A 197 -0.62 -5.29 16.05
CA ASN A 197 0.17 -6.47 16.36
C ASN A 197 -0.45 -7.70 15.69
N MET A 198 0.12 -8.10 14.54
CA MET A 198 -0.40 -9.22 13.75
C MET A 198 -0.37 -10.56 14.48
N GLU A 199 0.54 -10.78 15.43
CA GLU A 199 0.56 -12.00 16.26
C GLU A 199 -0.70 -12.07 17.14
N LYS A 200 -1.08 -10.94 17.77
CA LYS A 200 -2.33 -10.88 18.54
C LYS A 200 -3.56 -11.05 17.68
N VAL A 201 -3.56 -10.44 16.48
CA VAL A 201 -4.66 -10.59 15.51
C VAL A 201 -4.82 -12.05 15.13
N TYR A 202 -3.73 -12.72 14.75
CA TYR A 202 -3.80 -14.14 14.36
C TYR A 202 -4.21 -15.05 15.53
N ALA A 203 -3.74 -14.78 16.74
CA ALA A 203 -4.17 -15.52 17.94
C ALA A 203 -5.69 -15.36 18.19
N SER A 204 -6.28 -14.22 17.82
CA SER A 204 -7.73 -14.01 17.94
C SER A 204 -8.56 -14.88 16.98
N PHE A 205 -7.93 -15.44 15.95
CA PHE A 205 -8.59 -16.35 14.98
C PHE A 205 -8.59 -17.81 15.44
N GLU A 206 -7.83 -18.13 16.47
CA GLU A 206 -7.75 -19.49 16.98
C GLU A 206 -9.16 -20.00 17.38
N GLY A 207 -9.54 -21.14 16.81
CA GLY A 207 -10.89 -21.71 17.00
C GLY A 207 -12.00 -21.08 16.14
N ARG A 208 -11.76 -20.05 15.34
CA ARG A 208 -12.72 -19.53 14.39
C ARG A 208 -12.71 -20.37 13.11
N GLY A 209 -13.88 -20.92 12.77
CA GLY A 209 -14.07 -21.59 11.47
C GLY A 209 -14.21 -20.59 10.32
N ILE A 210 -13.87 -21.04 9.11
CA ILE A 210 -14.21 -20.33 7.87
C ILE A 210 -15.48 -20.92 7.27
N ASP A 211 -16.32 -20.06 6.71
CA ASP A 211 -17.51 -20.44 5.96
C ASP A 211 -17.10 -20.67 4.50
N LYS A 212 -16.93 -21.95 4.11
CA LYS A 212 -16.47 -22.32 2.77
C LYS A 212 -17.48 -21.96 1.67
N ASP A 213 -18.74 -21.71 2.02
CA ASP A 213 -19.76 -21.32 1.05
C ASP A 213 -19.67 -19.84 0.64
N LYS A 214 -18.83 -19.05 1.33
CA LYS A 214 -18.60 -17.63 1.07
C LYS A 214 -17.26 -17.31 0.40
N VAL A 215 -16.53 -18.31 -0.05
CA VAL A 215 -15.19 -18.14 -0.65
C VAL A 215 -15.22 -18.37 -2.15
#